data_b44ca31708ccb8b5a67e2c16a234f397
#
_entry.id   b44ca31708ccb8b5a67e2c16a234f397
#
_cell.length_a   1.000
_cell.length_b   1.000
_cell.length_c   1.000
_cell.angle_alpha   90.00
_cell.angle_beta   90.00
_cell.angle_gamma   90.00
#
_symmetry.space_group_name_H-M   'P 1'
#
loop_
_entity.id
_entity.type
_entity.pdbx_description
1 polymer ?
#
loop_
_entity_poly.entity_id
_entity_poly.type
_entity_poly.pdbx_seq_one_letter_code
_entity_poly.pdbx_strand_id
1 'polypeptide(L)'
;MRFLHSMLRVSDPPATIRFFQLLGLEERRRIDVPQGRYTLIFLGVPGDQGEVELTHNWDESDYVGGRNFGHLAYEVDDIYASCQKLANAGVTINRPPRDGRMAFVRSPDGISVELLQKGEALAPAEPWLSMPNSGEW
;
A
#
# COMPACT_ATOMS: atom_id res chain seq x y z
N MET A 1 4.79 -24.53 -7.32
CA MET A 1 4.70 -23.11 -7.74
C MET A 1 4.43 -22.28 -6.50
N ARG A 2 5.03 -21.09 -6.39
CA ARG A 2 4.90 -20.18 -5.24
C ARG A 2 4.86 -18.75 -5.76
N PHE A 3 3.99 -17.92 -5.21
CA PHE A 3 4.02 -16.48 -5.48
C PHE A 3 5.28 -15.86 -4.86
N LEU A 4 5.98 -15.01 -5.58
CA LEU A 4 7.20 -14.35 -5.10
C LEU A 4 6.94 -12.87 -4.78
N HIS A 5 6.58 -12.09 -5.80
CA HIS A 5 6.36 -10.64 -5.63
C HIS A 5 5.42 -10.05 -6.68
N SER A 6 4.90 -8.87 -6.37
CA SER A 6 4.37 -7.91 -7.34
C SER A 6 5.36 -6.76 -7.48
N MET A 7 5.68 -6.35 -8.70
CA MET A 7 6.58 -5.23 -8.95
C MET A 7 5.80 -3.94 -9.23
N LEU A 8 6.22 -2.86 -8.56
CA LEU A 8 5.72 -1.51 -8.72
C LEU A 8 6.86 -0.57 -9.11
N ARG A 9 6.67 0.27 -10.11
CA ARG A 9 7.57 1.39 -10.36
C ARG A 9 7.25 2.54 -9.43
N VAL A 10 8.29 3.16 -8.88
CA VAL A 10 8.15 4.24 -7.89
C VAL A 10 9.05 5.42 -8.23
N SER A 11 8.51 6.63 -8.11
CA SER A 11 9.24 7.87 -8.35
C SER A 11 10.04 8.32 -7.14
N ASP A 12 9.49 8.14 -5.93
CA ASP A 12 10.09 8.50 -4.64
C ASP A 12 10.15 7.27 -3.72
N PRO A 13 11.23 6.48 -3.78
CA PRO A 13 11.38 5.30 -2.94
C PRO A 13 11.23 5.58 -1.43
N PRO A 14 11.87 6.61 -0.84
CA PRO A 14 11.67 6.92 0.57
C PRO A 14 10.22 7.14 0.97
N ALA A 15 9.45 7.88 0.17
CA ALA A 15 8.02 8.12 0.44
C ALA A 15 7.21 6.84 0.36
N THR A 16 7.45 6.00 -0.65
CA THR A 16 6.75 4.73 -0.83
C THR A 16 7.11 3.72 0.26
N ILE A 17 8.38 3.65 0.66
CA ILE A 17 8.81 2.81 1.79
C ILE A 17 8.08 3.22 3.07
N ARG A 18 8.03 4.52 3.39
CA ARG A 18 7.30 5.02 4.58
C ARG A 18 5.82 4.65 4.52
N PHE A 19 5.19 4.77 3.37
CA PHE A 19 3.79 4.35 3.19
C PHE A 19 3.58 2.87 3.54
N PHE A 20 4.39 1.97 2.98
CA PHE A 20 4.27 0.53 3.27
C PHE A 20 4.70 0.17 4.70
N GLN A 21 5.63 0.92 5.31
CA GLN A 21 5.98 0.76 6.72
C GLN A 21 4.81 1.10 7.66
N LEU A 22 3.94 2.05 7.30
CA LEU A 22 2.71 2.34 8.06
C LEU A 22 1.75 1.14 8.07
N LEU A 23 1.79 0.31 7.02
CA LEU A 23 1.05 -0.96 6.92
C LEU A 23 1.76 -2.13 7.61
N GLY A 24 2.98 -1.94 8.08
CA GLY A 24 3.76 -2.97 8.77
C GLY A 24 4.72 -3.75 7.88
N LEU A 25 4.92 -3.37 6.62
CA LEU A 25 5.95 -3.97 5.78
C LEU A 25 7.34 -3.48 6.20
N GLU A 26 8.33 -4.34 6.01
CA GLU A 26 9.73 -4.06 6.29
C GLU A 26 10.57 -4.24 5.02
N GLU A 27 11.61 -3.42 4.87
CA GLU A 27 12.60 -3.62 3.82
C GLU A 27 13.41 -4.87 4.10
N ARG A 28 13.40 -5.82 3.17
CA ARG A 28 14.11 -7.10 3.27
C ARG A 28 15.48 -7.07 2.61
N ARG A 29 15.56 -6.41 1.44
CA ARG A 29 16.79 -6.29 0.67
C ARG A 29 16.69 -5.16 -0.34
N ARG A 30 17.84 -4.71 -0.79
CA ARG A 30 17.99 -3.67 -1.81
C ARG A 30 19.12 -4.05 -2.76
N ILE A 31 18.94 -3.77 -4.05
CA ILE A 31 19.91 -4.09 -5.10
C ILE A 31 20.00 -2.89 -6.04
N ASP A 32 21.17 -2.30 -6.15
CA ASP A 32 21.48 -1.30 -7.17
C ASP A 32 22.02 -1.99 -8.42
N VAL A 33 21.51 -1.60 -9.58
CA VAL A 33 21.93 -2.10 -10.90
C VAL A 33 22.41 -0.92 -11.74
N PRO A 34 23.68 -0.49 -11.55
CA PRO A 34 24.20 0.71 -12.24
C PRO A 34 24.18 0.62 -13.75
N GLN A 35 24.42 -0.55 -14.33
CA GLN A 35 24.40 -0.77 -15.76
C GLN A 35 23.00 -0.56 -16.38
N GLY A 36 21.94 -0.89 -15.59
CA GLY A 36 20.55 -0.71 -15.98
C GLY A 36 19.96 0.62 -15.47
N ARG A 37 20.69 1.36 -14.63
CA ARG A 37 20.28 2.62 -14.00
C ARG A 37 18.96 2.48 -13.25
N TYR A 38 18.87 1.47 -12.38
CA TYR A 38 17.72 1.27 -11.49
C TYR A 38 18.12 0.64 -10.16
N THR A 39 17.26 0.81 -9.17
CA THR A 39 17.34 0.19 -7.85
C THR A 39 16.10 -0.66 -7.61
N LEU A 40 16.29 -1.87 -7.11
CA LEU A 40 15.24 -2.77 -6.63
C LEU A 40 15.19 -2.75 -5.10
N ILE A 41 14.00 -2.62 -4.54
CA ILE A 41 13.79 -2.61 -3.09
C ILE A 41 12.62 -3.57 -2.80
N PHE A 42 12.87 -4.58 -1.98
CA PHE A 42 11.90 -5.60 -1.65
C PHE A 42 11.36 -5.39 -0.24
N LEU A 43 10.05 -5.21 -0.14
CA LEU A 43 9.33 -5.04 1.12
C LEU A 43 8.44 -6.25 1.37
N GLY A 44 8.28 -6.64 2.63
CA GLY A 44 7.41 -7.75 2.99
C GLY A 44 6.86 -7.63 4.40
N VAL A 45 5.73 -8.28 4.63
CA VAL A 45 5.14 -8.41 5.96
C VAL A 45 5.96 -9.44 6.76
N PRO A 46 6.38 -9.14 8.00
CA PRO A 46 7.07 -10.11 8.86
C PRO A 46 6.28 -11.43 8.97
N GLY A 47 6.96 -12.54 8.70
CA GLY A 47 6.37 -13.88 8.73
C GLY A 47 5.65 -14.31 7.45
N ASP A 48 5.39 -13.40 6.51
CA ASP A 48 4.87 -13.72 5.18
C ASP A 48 6.02 -13.90 4.18
N GLN A 49 5.77 -14.68 3.11
CA GLN A 49 6.75 -14.92 2.05
C GLN A 49 6.57 -13.99 0.84
N GLY A 50 5.36 -13.48 0.63
CA GLY A 50 5.06 -12.54 -0.45
C GLY A 50 5.77 -11.20 -0.27
N GLU A 51 6.18 -10.59 -1.38
CA GLU A 51 6.89 -9.31 -1.38
C GLU A 51 6.26 -8.31 -2.35
N VAL A 52 6.45 -7.04 -2.05
CA VAL A 52 6.33 -5.96 -3.02
C VAL A 52 7.74 -5.57 -3.46
N GLU A 53 8.03 -5.68 -4.75
CA GLU A 53 9.28 -5.18 -5.34
C GLU A 53 9.05 -3.75 -5.84
N LEU A 54 9.73 -2.80 -5.26
CA LEU A 54 9.77 -1.43 -5.74
C LEU A 54 10.92 -1.30 -6.74
N THR A 55 10.62 -0.87 -7.95
CA THR A 55 11.64 -0.55 -8.96
C THR A 55 11.73 0.96 -9.12
N HIS A 56 12.86 1.53 -8.76
CA HIS A 56 13.17 2.94 -9.00
C HIS A 56 14.12 3.06 -10.19
N ASN A 57 13.59 3.53 -11.32
CA ASN A 57 14.39 3.88 -12.48
C ASN A 57 14.97 5.28 -12.28
N TRP A 58 16.29 5.43 -12.33
CA TRP A 58 16.96 6.67 -11.96
C TRP A 58 16.66 7.85 -12.88
N ASP A 59 16.23 7.57 -14.09
CA ASP A 59 15.96 8.56 -15.14
C ASP A 59 14.45 8.73 -15.44
N GLU A 60 13.58 8.09 -14.65
CA GLU A 60 12.13 8.17 -14.79
C GLU A 60 11.47 8.61 -13.49
N SER A 61 10.52 9.54 -13.58
CA SER A 61 9.75 10.03 -12.43
C SER A 61 8.24 10.04 -12.64
N ASP A 62 7.78 9.90 -13.87
CA ASP A 62 6.36 10.00 -14.21
C ASP A 62 5.81 8.64 -14.61
N TYR A 63 4.90 8.12 -13.80
CA TYR A 63 4.23 6.84 -14.07
C TYR A 63 2.73 7.06 -14.16
N VAL A 64 2.15 6.58 -15.25
CA VAL A 64 0.70 6.57 -15.46
C VAL A 64 0.24 5.11 -15.47
N GLY A 65 -0.67 4.78 -14.55
CA GLY A 65 -1.27 3.46 -14.47
C GLY A 65 -2.23 3.19 -15.63
N GLY A 66 -2.23 1.95 -16.12
CA GLY A 66 -3.29 1.41 -16.96
C GLY A 66 -4.49 0.95 -16.11
N ARG A 67 -5.50 0.38 -16.75
CA ARG A 67 -6.69 -0.16 -16.09
C ARG A 67 -6.61 -1.66 -15.80
N ASN A 68 -5.56 -2.32 -16.26
CA ASN A 68 -5.41 -3.76 -16.16
C ASN A 68 -5.06 -4.21 -14.73
N PHE A 69 -4.10 -3.51 -14.10
CA PHE A 69 -3.79 -3.73 -12.70
C PHE A 69 -4.85 -3.07 -11.82
N GLY A 70 -5.37 -3.79 -10.82
CA GLY A 70 -6.36 -3.29 -9.86
C GLY A 70 -5.69 -2.69 -8.63
N HIS A 71 -5.42 -3.55 -7.63
CA HIS A 71 -4.88 -3.14 -6.33
C HIS A 71 -4.07 -4.25 -5.68
N LEU A 72 -3.31 -3.89 -4.65
CA LEU A 72 -2.78 -4.80 -3.66
C LEU A 72 -3.77 -4.89 -2.49
N ALA A 73 -3.89 -6.05 -1.85
CA ALA A 73 -4.75 -6.23 -0.68
C ALA A 73 -3.95 -6.75 0.52
N TYR A 74 -4.23 -6.18 1.70
CA TYR A 74 -3.63 -6.61 2.97
C TYR A 74 -4.71 -6.82 4.02
N GLU A 75 -4.62 -7.95 4.72
CA GLU A 75 -5.41 -8.18 5.92
C GLU A 75 -4.78 -7.43 7.10
N VAL A 76 -5.62 -6.76 7.90
CA VAL A 76 -5.21 -6.01 9.09
C VAL A 76 -5.98 -6.49 10.32
N ASP A 77 -5.33 -6.46 11.48
CA ASP A 77 -5.95 -6.93 12.73
C ASP A 77 -7.07 -6.00 13.21
N ASP A 78 -6.94 -4.69 12.99
CA ASP A 78 -7.94 -3.66 13.31
C ASP A 78 -7.95 -2.59 12.21
N ILE A 79 -9.01 -2.60 11.40
CA ILE A 79 -9.11 -1.70 10.24
C ILE A 79 -9.28 -0.23 10.66
N TYR A 80 -9.92 0.04 11.80
CA TYR A 80 -10.09 1.41 12.29
C TYR A 80 -8.76 1.98 12.80
N ALA A 81 -8.02 1.20 13.57
CA ALA A 81 -6.69 1.58 14.06
C ALA A 81 -5.71 1.77 12.88
N SER A 82 -5.76 0.90 11.88
CA SER A 82 -4.93 0.99 10.67
C SER A 82 -5.24 2.26 9.87
N CYS A 83 -6.52 2.55 9.61
CA CYS A 83 -6.95 3.77 8.91
C CYS A 83 -6.60 5.03 9.71
N GLN A 84 -6.74 5.01 11.03
CA GLN A 84 -6.39 6.15 11.87
C GLN A 84 -4.88 6.43 11.84
N LYS A 85 -4.05 5.40 11.90
CA LYS A 85 -2.59 5.51 11.77
C LYS A 85 -2.18 6.13 10.44
N LEU A 86 -2.78 5.68 9.34
CA LEU A 86 -2.56 6.21 8.01
C LEU A 86 -3.00 7.68 7.91
N ALA A 87 -4.20 8.01 8.37
CA ALA A 87 -4.73 9.37 8.36
C ALA A 87 -3.86 10.34 9.19
N ASN A 88 -3.39 9.91 10.35
CA ASN A 88 -2.48 10.69 11.20
C ASN A 88 -1.13 10.97 10.51
N ALA A 89 -0.71 10.10 9.62
CA ALA A 89 0.50 10.29 8.80
C ALA A 89 0.25 11.07 7.50
N GLY A 90 -0.97 11.59 7.29
CA GLY A 90 -1.33 12.39 6.11
C GLY A 90 -1.77 11.59 4.89
N VAL A 91 -1.98 10.28 5.03
CA VAL A 91 -2.52 9.43 3.95
C VAL A 91 -4.02 9.63 3.85
N THR A 92 -4.52 9.93 2.65
CA THR A 92 -5.95 10.02 2.39
C THR A 92 -6.59 8.64 2.44
N ILE A 93 -7.67 8.49 3.22
CA ILE A 93 -8.51 7.29 3.20
C ILE A 93 -9.53 7.49 2.09
N ASN A 94 -9.26 6.92 0.92
CA ASN A 94 -10.08 7.13 -0.28
C ASN A 94 -11.48 6.52 -0.14
N ARG A 95 -11.56 5.27 0.31
CA ARG A 95 -12.80 4.64 0.74
C ARG A 95 -12.71 4.30 2.22
N PRO A 96 -13.41 5.04 3.09
CA PRO A 96 -13.43 4.75 4.53
C PRO A 96 -14.06 3.40 4.86
N PRO A 97 -13.65 2.76 5.97
CA PRO A 97 -14.18 1.46 6.40
C PRO A 97 -15.54 1.59 7.09
N ARG A 98 -16.55 2.14 6.38
CA ARG A 98 -17.90 2.37 6.92
C ARG A 98 -18.62 1.09 7.39
N ASP A 99 -18.28 -0.01 6.75
CA ASP A 99 -18.83 -1.35 7.04
C ASP A 99 -18.02 -2.12 8.09
N GLY A 100 -16.95 -1.51 8.63
CA GLY A 100 -16.03 -2.18 9.54
C GLY A 100 -15.18 -3.28 8.89
N ARG A 101 -15.18 -3.36 7.56
CA ARG A 101 -14.56 -4.47 6.82
C ARG A 101 -13.48 -4.07 5.85
N MET A 102 -13.71 -3.05 5.06
CA MET A 102 -12.89 -2.74 3.88
C MET A 102 -12.59 -1.25 3.77
N ALA A 103 -11.35 -0.91 3.47
CA ALA A 103 -10.93 0.44 3.16
C ALA A 103 -10.01 0.45 1.94
N PHE A 104 -9.93 1.61 1.26
CA PHE A 104 -8.95 1.84 0.21
C PHE A 104 -8.14 3.09 0.48
N VAL A 105 -6.85 2.98 0.21
CA VAL A 105 -5.87 4.07 0.23
C VAL A 105 -5.02 4.01 -1.03
N ARG A 106 -4.22 5.05 -1.30
CA ARG A 106 -3.26 5.04 -2.40
C ARG A 106 -1.84 5.32 -1.91
N SER A 107 -0.88 4.64 -2.52
CA SER A 107 0.54 4.92 -2.35
C SER A 107 0.92 6.28 -2.97
N PRO A 108 2.13 6.83 -2.71
CA PRO A 108 2.58 8.08 -3.31
C PRO A 108 2.47 8.14 -4.84
N ASP A 109 2.75 7.05 -5.54
CA ASP A 109 2.59 6.96 -7.01
C ASP A 109 1.18 6.53 -7.46
N GLY A 110 0.21 6.56 -6.56
CA GLY A 110 -1.20 6.32 -6.90
C GLY A 110 -1.61 4.85 -7.03
N ILE A 111 -0.79 3.91 -6.57
CA ILE A 111 -1.16 2.50 -6.52
C ILE A 111 -2.25 2.29 -5.47
N SER A 112 -3.37 1.70 -5.89
CA SER A 112 -4.48 1.37 -4.99
C SER A 112 -4.10 0.24 -4.05
N VAL A 113 -4.44 0.41 -2.77
CA VAL A 113 -4.22 -0.58 -1.72
C VAL A 113 -5.51 -0.77 -0.95
N GLU A 114 -6.01 -2.00 -0.94
CA GLU A 114 -7.16 -2.43 -0.16
C GLU A 114 -6.70 -2.92 1.23
N LEU A 115 -7.41 -2.50 2.26
CA LEU A 115 -7.27 -3.04 3.62
C LEU A 115 -8.53 -3.82 3.96
N LEU A 116 -8.34 -5.04 4.46
CA LEU A 116 -9.41 -5.93 4.86
C LEU A 116 -9.30 -6.28 6.34
N GLN A 117 -10.41 -6.16 7.06
CA GLN A 117 -10.49 -6.59 8.45
C GLN A 117 -10.31 -8.10 8.56
N LYS A 118 -9.42 -8.54 9.41
CA LYS A 118 -9.24 -9.95 9.76
C LYS A 118 -10.46 -10.48 10.52
N GLY A 119 -10.94 -11.65 10.09
CA GLY A 119 -12.10 -12.27 10.71
C GLY A 119 -13.41 -11.53 10.41
N GLU A 120 -14.24 -11.32 11.43
CA GLU A 120 -15.53 -10.64 11.28
C GLU A 120 -15.37 -9.13 11.11
N ALA A 121 -16.32 -8.50 10.41
CA ALA A 121 -16.38 -7.05 10.32
C ALA A 121 -16.57 -6.44 11.71
N LEU A 122 -15.88 -5.33 11.97
CA LEU A 122 -16.08 -4.56 13.20
C LEU A 122 -17.45 -3.86 13.17
N ALA A 123 -18.03 -3.59 14.34
CA ALA A 123 -19.24 -2.81 14.40
C ALA A 123 -19.03 -1.42 13.78
N PRO A 124 -19.96 -0.92 12.95
CA PRO A 124 -19.86 0.42 12.38
C PRO A 124 -19.63 1.48 13.45
N ALA A 125 -18.67 2.36 13.23
CA ALA A 125 -18.27 3.39 14.20
C ALA A 125 -17.87 4.69 13.52
N GLU A 126 -18.13 5.80 14.19
CA GLU A 126 -17.62 7.11 13.78
C GLU A 126 -16.12 7.26 14.11
N PRO A 127 -15.36 8.05 13.35
CA PRO A 127 -15.82 8.94 12.26
C PRO A 127 -16.05 8.22 10.92
N TRP A 128 -15.73 6.95 10.80
CA TRP A 128 -15.70 6.20 9.55
C TRP A 128 -17.09 5.98 8.95
N LEU A 129 -18.11 5.78 9.80
CA LEU A 129 -19.48 5.48 9.37
C LEU A 129 -20.05 6.58 8.47
N SER A 130 -19.84 7.83 8.82
CA SER A 130 -20.37 8.99 8.07
C SER A 130 -19.36 9.62 7.12
N MET A 131 -18.10 9.14 7.10
CA MET A 131 -17.05 9.71 6.26
C MET A 131 -17.31 9.41 4.77
N PRO A 132 -17.33 10.42 3.88
CA PRO A 132 -17.51 10.20 2.45
C PRO A 132 -16.25 9.65 1.80
N ASN A 133 -16.40 9.10 0.59
CA ASN A 133 -15.26 8.76 -0.27
C ASN A 133 -14.50 10.02 -0.70
N SER A 134 -13.21 9.89 -0.93
CA SER A 134 -12.34 10.96 -1.41
C SER A 134 -11.51 10.46 -2.60
N GLY A 135 -11.67 11.11 -3.76
CA GLY A 135 -11.00 10.73 -4.99
C GLY A 135 -11.45 9.37 -5.53
N GLU A 136 -10.56 8.74 -6.29
CA GLU A 136 -10.74 7.41 -6.89
C GLU A 136 -9.73 6.42 -6.27
N TRP A 137 -10.07 5.15 -6.31
CA TRP A 137 -9.22 4.07 -5.80
C TRP A 137 -9.28 2.81 -6.67
#